data_b96421a9a9021a11d1ffc2ea2a1198e5
#
_entry.id   b96421a9a9021a11d1ffc2ea2a1198e5
#
_cell.length_a   1.000
_cell.length_b   1.000
_cell.length_c   1.000
_cell.angle_alpha   90.00
_cell.angle_beta   90.00
_cell.angle_gamma   90.00
#
_symmetry.space_group_name_H-M   'P 1'
#
loop_
_entity.id
_entity.type
_entity.pdbx_description
1 polymer ?
#
loop_
_entity_poly.entity_id
_entity_poly.type
_entity_poly.pdbx_seq_one_letter_code
_entity_poly.pdbx_strand_id
1 'polypeptide(L)'
;MSNYFNLIVNKNNQLIPNAEALTYLKSIKEKVILIGLISTTNDIQSNSDFIKLSLLSNIITAKEANKNSYAQSISLYLTDLEKENLNTKIFILDINLNNNKHLFSLSFLICSLFVFCLKESLNPEELKKFELINSLLGTIKLKGKNDSEKLAFFRESSPKLLFFIPDSKSYPDFYLEEELSKKENNEEINLIKENISKLFPKKELFSENDEKNKILIEKIIGKANPKEINEKFFDGNSLSFFIEKFCEMHNKKVNPDFDLLFGNLIYNDIQTSKEKAIKYFQDNLNKLENDNEEYLIPKIYEIKIKSIEIYNQTENFNYKVFNNDKYGEYKLSFITMKKDLENKFTELEDKKLIENLKKSEIMCNELLNKYYETINQKIIKMKYNKTNTEQYMKDYQEFLNAYEKKAKGNNKIKCLINFLEIHNPKYFKSLLFKENKKSKDNTIISKNDEDYEEIKDELNSKKREIEILKDKIERIKDEIKKMQLLENEIDFKQYKSI
;
A
#
# COMPACT_ATOMS: atom_id res chain seq x y z
N MET A 1 6.92 -25.12 4.52
CA MET A 1 6.59 -24.59 3.18
C MET A 1 7.42 -25.36 2.17
N SER A 2 6.91 -25.60 0.98
CA SER A 2 7.72 -26.13 -0.13
C SER A 2 8.78 -25.10 -0.48
N ASN A 3 10.05 -25.51 -0.63
CA ASN A 3 11.12 -24.59 -1.05
C ASN A 3 11.20 -24.45 -2.57
N TYR A 4 10.16 -24.90 -3.26
CA TYR A 4 10.08 -24.96 -4.71
C TYR A 4 8.65 -24.76 -5.19
N PHE A 5 8.48 -23.97 -6.26
CA PHE A 5 7.23 -23.77 -6.97
C PHE A 5 7.45 -23.84 -8.48
N ASN A 6 6.54 -24.49 -9.20
CA ASN A 6 6.43 -24.26 -10.63
C ASN A 6 5.79 -22.87 -10.82
N LEU A 7 6.57 -21.83 -11.02
CA LEU A 7 6.07 -20.46 -11.12
C LEU A 7 5.14 -20.28 -12.32
N ILE A 8 5.52 -20.84 -13.47
CA ILE A 8 4.77 -20.77 -14.72
C ILE A 8 4.91 -22.09 -15.45
N VAL A 9 3.83 -22.59 -15.99
CA VAL A 9 3.78 -23.79 -16.84
C VAL A 9 3.09 -23.47 -18.15
N ASN A 10 3.69 -23.88 -19.27
CA ASN A 10 2.98 -23.84 -20.55
C ASN A 10 2.20 -25.14 -20.78
N LYS A 11 0.87 -25.02 -20.89
CA LYS A 11 -0.02 -26.10 -21.25
C LYS A 11 -0.87 -25.68 -22.45
N ASN A 12 -0.78 -26.42 -23.55
CA ASN A 12 -1.56 -26.15 -24.77
C ASN A 12 -1.40 -24.71 -25.29
N ASN A 13 -0.18 -24.19 -25.30
CA ASN A 13 0.16 -22.80 -25.65
C ASN A 13 -0.46 -21.72 -24.73
N GLN A 14 -0.86 -22.09 -23.53
CA GLN A 14 -1.26 -21.14 -22.50
C GLN A 14 -0.22 -21.11 -21.38
N LEU A 15 0.18 -19.92 -20.99
CA LEU A 15 1.05 -19.69 -19.84
C LEU A 15 0.20 -19.61 -18.58
N ILE A 16 0.31 -20.61 -17.73
CA ILE A 16 -0.48 -20.75 -16.50
C ILE A 16 0.42 -20.42 -15.31
N PRO A 17 0.26 -19.27 -14.68
CA PRO A 17 0.99 -18.94 -13.47
C PRO A 17 0.43 -19.72 -12.27
N ASN A 18 1.30 -20.09 -11.35
CA ASN A 18 0.93 -20.80 -10.13
C ASN A 18 0.44 -19.79 -9.07
N ALA A 19 -0.81 -19.93 -8.64
CA ALA A 19 -1.44 -19.02 -7.68
C ALA A 19 -0.74 -19.01 -6.31
N GLU A 20 -0.23 -20.16 -5.83
CA GLU A 20 0.48 -20.28 -4.56
C GLU A 20 1.83 -19.55 -4.63
N ALA A 21 2.58 -19.76 -5.72
CA ALA A 21 3.84 -19.04 -5.96
C ALA A 21 3.63 -17.52 -6.05
N LEU A 22 2.59 -17.07 -6.75
CA LEU A 22 2.24 -15.64 -6.85
C LEU A 22 1.84 -15.07 -5.49
N THR A 23 1.08 -15.82 -4.69
CA THR A 23 0.69 -15.40 -3.33
C THR A 23 1.91 -15.28 -2.43
N TYR A 24 2.84 -16.22 -2.52
CA TYR A 24 4.10 -16.15 -1.80
C TYR A 24 4.91 -14.91 -2.21
N LEU A 25 5.09 -14.68 -3.51
CA LEU A 25 5.78 -13.49 -4.01
C LEU A 25 5.11 -12.20 -3.52
N LYS A 26 3.78 -12.09 -3.54
CA LYS A 26 3.03 -10.92 -3.02
C LYS A 26 3.32 -10.62 -1.54
N SER A 27 3.76 -11.61 -0.76
CA SER A 27 4.13 -11.43 0.64
C SER A 27 5.51 -10.80 0.83
N ILE A 28 6.37 -10.82 -0.20
CA ILE A 28 7.75 -10.30 -0.18
C ILE A 28 7.72 -8.80 -0.42
N LYS A 29 8.19 -8.04 0.56
CA LYS A 29 8.25 -6.57 0.50
C LYS A 29 9.62 -6.03 0.12
N GLU A 30 10.62 -6.88 0.25
CA GLU A 30 12.00 -6.60 -0.07
C GLU A 30 12.19 -6.54 -1.59
N LYS A 31 13.25 -5.87 -2.04
CA LYS A 31 13.68 -5.92 -3.44
C LYS A 31 14.03 -7.35 -3.82
N VAL A 32 13.70 -7.76 -5.03
CA VAL A 32 13.90 -9.12 -5.50
C VAL A 32 15.06 -9.20 -6.49
N ILE A 33 15.93 -10.19 -6.30
CA ILE A 33 16.95 -10.60 -7.25
C ILE A 33 16.56 -11.97 -7.80
N LEU A 34 16.33 -12.04 -9.11
CA LEU A 34 16.05 -13.28 -9.81
C LEU A 34 17.28 -13.72 -10.62
N ILE A 35 17.80 -14.89 -10.32
CA ILE A 35 18.90 -15.51 -11.07
C ILE A 35 18.30 -16.60 -11.95
N GLY A 36 18.26 -16.37 -13.24
CA GLY A 36 17.70 -17.31 -14.22
C GLY A 36 18.77 -18.27 -14.72
N LEU A 37 18.56 -19.58 -14.52
CA LEU A 37 19.33 -20.65 -15.13
C LEU A 37 18.63 -21.06 -16.42
N ILE A 38 19.26 -20.84 -17.56
CA ILE A 38 18.64 -21.10 -18.86
C ILE A 38 19.05 -22.48 -19.36
N SER A 39 18.06 -23.33 -19.63
CA SER A 39 18.24 -24.59 -20.34
C SER A 39 17.46 -24.59 -21.65
N THR A 40 18.07 -25.19 -22.64
CA THR A 40 17.45 -25.47 -23.93
C THR A 40 17.32 -26.96 -24.12
N THR A 41 16.27 -27.37 -24.71
CA THR A 41 15.63 -28.62 -25.12
C THR A 41 16.25 -29.98 -24.76
N ASN A 42 17.55 -30.17 -24.56
CA ASN A 42 18.11 -31.52 -24.39
C ASN A 42 19.16 -31.66 -23.30
N ASP A 43 19.50 -30.59 -22.62
CA ASP A 43 20.53 -30.59 -21.57
C ASP A 43 19.94 -30.26 -20.19
N ILE A 44 18.87 -30.97 -19.81
CA ILE A 44 18.38 -31.01 -18.41
C ILE A 44 19.52 -31.33 -17.44
N GLN A 45 20.58 -31.99 -17.91
CA GLN A 45 21.72 -32.42 -17.14
C GLN A 45 22.60 -31.24 -16.68
N SER A 46 22.89 -30.26 -17.53
CA SER A 46 23.79 -29.14 -17.19
C SER A 46 23.23 -28.16 -16.18
N ASN A 47 21.95 -27.81 -16.31
CA ASN A 47 21.27 -26.98 -15.28
C ASN A 47 21.01 -27.76 -14.00
N SER A 48 20.70 -29.08 -14.15
CA SER A 48 20.56 -29.95 -12.99
C SER A 48 21.87 -30.02 -12.20
N ASP A 49 23.01 -29.94 -12.86
CA ASP A 49 24.31 -29.97 -12.23
C ASP A 49 24.62 -28.65 -11.52
N PHE A 50 24.31 -27.48 -12.11
CA PHE A 50 24.43 -26.21 -11.40
C PHE A 50 23.41 -26.13 -10.24
N ILE A 51 22.20 -26.56 -10.43
CA ILE A 51 21.21 -26.66 -9.36
C ILE A 51 21.67 -27.64 -8.29
N LYS A 52 22.24 -28.79 -8.66
CA LYS A 52 22.85 -29.76 -7.72
C LYS A 52 24.01 -29.17 -6.97
N LEU A 53 24.89 -28.42 -7.64
CA LEU A 53 25.98 -27.69 -7.01
C LEU A 53 25.45 -26.66 -6.00
N SER A 54 24.39 -25.95 -6.36
CA SER A 54 23.68 -25.02 -5.48
C SER A 54 22.97 -25.72 -4.31
N LEU A 55 22.46 -26.93 -4.54
CA LEU A 55 21.83 -27.79 -3.55
C LEU A 55 22.81 -28.40 -2.57
N LEU A 56 23.98 -28.84 -3.05
CA LEU A 56 25.08 -29.39 -2.23
C LEU A 56 25.65 -28.34 -1.27
N SER A 57 25.47 -27.05 -1.58
CA SER A 57 25.89 -25.95 -0.69
C SER A 57 24.86 -25.59 0.39
N ASN A 58 23.84 -26.40 0.64
CA ASN A 58 22.72 -26.16 1.58
C ASN A 58 21.82 -24.95 1.26
N ILE A 59 21.91 -24.40 0.05
CA ILE A 59 21.15 -23.22 -0.36
C ILE A 59 19.73 -23.60 -0.77
N ILE A 60 19.53 -24.83 -1.27
CA ILE A 60 18.23 -25.36 -1.70
C ILE A 60 18.05 -26.76 -1.09
N THR A 61 16.95 -27.03 -0.43
CA THR A 61 16.64 -28.37 0.11
C THR A 61 16.09 -29.28 -0.96
N ALA A 62 16.83 -30.33 -1.28
CA ALA A 62 16.80 -31.11 -2.51
C ALA A 62 15.68 -32.15 -2.67
N LYS A 63 14.70 -32.26 -1.79
CA LYS A 63 13.81 -33.46 -1.83
C LYS A 63 12.79 -33.53 -2.94
N GLU A 64 12.53 -32.46 -3.71
CA GLU A 64 11.40 -32.43 -4.67
C GLU A 64 11.75 -32.04 -6.12
N ALA A 65 13.01 -31.76 -6.45
CA ALA A 65 13.41 -31.23 -7.76
C ALA A 65 13.17 -32.20 -8.95
N ASN A 66 12.87 -33.47 -8.73
CA ASN A 66 12.91 -34.48 -9.77
C ASN A 66 11.57 -35.03 -10.26
N LYS A 67 10.41 -34.50 -9.81
CA LYS A 67 9.16 -35.25 -10.10
C LYS A 67 8.23 -34.66 -11.16
N ASN A 68 8.34 -33.38 -11.56
CA ASN A 68 7.43 -32.81 -12.54
C ASN A 68 8.09 -31.72 -13.40
N SER A 69 9.16 -32.02 -14.14
CA SER A 69 9.65 -31.08 -15.16
C SER A 69 8.68 -31.04 -16.33
N TYR A 70 7.84 -30.02 -16.41
CA TYR A 70 7.12 -29.74 -17.63
C TYR A 70 8.10 -29.31 -18.73
N ALA A 71 7.87 -29.73 -19.95
CA ALA A 71 8.75 -29.47 -21.09
C ALA A 71 8.95 -27.99 -21.39
N GLN A 72 8.09 -27.10 -20.88
CA GLN A 72 8.19 -25.64 -20.99
C GLN A 72 7.66 -25.02 -19.69
N SER A 73 8.56 -24.55 -18.86
CA SER A 73 8.21 -24.02 -17.55
C SER A 73 9.27 -23.08 -16.99
N ILE A 74 8.87 -22.26 -16.04
CA ILE A 74 9.73 -21.52 -15.14
C ILE A 74 9.47 -22.02 -13.73
N SER A 75 10.51 -22.53 -13.07
CA SER A 75 10.43 -23.01 -11.70
C SER A 75 11.17 -22.08 -10.77
N LEU A 76 10.56 -21.73 -9.66
CA LEU A 76 11.08 -20.82 -8.63
C LEU A 76 11.62 -21.63 -7.45
N TYR A 77 12.90 -21.48 -7.16
CA TYR A 77 13.54 -22.01 -5.97
C TYR A 77 13.75 -20.93 -4.95
N LEU A 78 13.26 -21.17 -3.74
CA LEU A 78 13.45 -20.28 -2.60
C LEU A 78 14.86 -20.48 -2.05
N THR A 79 15.54 -19.39 -1.74
CA THR A 79 16.85 -19.41 -1.11
C THR A 79 16.79 -18.69 0.22
N ASP A 80 17.65 -19.11 1.17
CA ASP A 80 17.86 -18.38 2.43
C ASP A 80 18.90 -17.26 2.27
N LEU A 81 19.30 -16.98 1.01
CA LEU A 81 20.30 -15.97 0.71
C LEU A 81 19.68 -14.60 0.67
N GLU A 82 20.34 -13.69 1.38
CA GLU A 82 19.98 -12.28 1.41
C GLU A 82 21.25 -11.45 1.13
N LYS A 83 21.07 -10.35 0.44
CA LYS A 83 22.15 -9.38 0.28
C LYS A 83 21.94 -8.31 1.37
N GLU A 84 22.50 -8.54 2.55
CA GLU A 84 22.26 -7.79 3.79
C GLU A 84 22.30 -6.25 3.61
N ASN A 85 23.27 -5.77 2.81
CA ASN A 85 23.44 -4.34 2.56
C ASN A 85 22.33 -3.71 1.69
N LEU A 86 21.45 -4.51 1.06
CA LEU A 86 20.46 -4.03 0.09
C LEU A 86 19.01 -4.35 0.46
N ASN A 87 18.77 -5.02 1.58
CA ASN A 87 17.43 -5.52 1.98
C ASN A 87 16.75 -6.24 0.80
N THR A 88 17.35 -7.32 0.32
CA THR A 88 16.93 -8.05 -0.89
C THR A 88 16.71 -9.52 -0.61
N LYS A 89 15.70 -10.10 -1.27
CA LYS A 89 15.50 -11.56 -1.35
C LYS A 89 16.02 -12.08 -2.68
N ILE A 90 16.71 -13.20 -2.64
CA ILE A 90 17.31 -13.83 -3.82
C ILE A 90 16.56 -15.12 -4.12
N PHE A 91 16.20 -15.30 -5.38
CA PHE A 91 15.55 -16.49 -5.88
C PHE A 91 16.28 -17.02 -7.10
N ILE A 92 16.29 -18.34 -7.27
CA ILE A 92 16.82 -19.01 -8.46
C ILE A 92 15.63 -19.47 -9.30
N LEU A 93 15.65 -19.14 -10.58
CA LEU A 93 14.70 -19.62 -11.56
C LEU A 93 15.37 -20.67 -12.44
N ASP A 94 14.79 -21.87 -12.51
CA ASP A 94 15.09 -22.85 -13.56
C ASP A 94 14.15 -22.60 -14.74
N ILE A 95 14.73 -22.18 -15.86
CA ILE A 95 14.00 -21.71 -17.03
C ILE A 95 14.17 -22.73 -18.15
N ASN A 96 13.18 -23.61 -18.30
CA ASN A 96 13.14 -24.57 -19.39
C ASN A 96 12.34 -23.98 -20.56
N LEU A 97 13.04 -23.48 -21.56
CA LEU A 97 12.43 -22.74 -22.67
C LEU A 97 11.80 -23.63 -23.71
N ASN A 98 12.43 -24.76 -24.05
CA ASN A 98 12.01 -25.64 -25.14
C ASN A 98 11.44 -24.85 -26.35
N ASN A 99 12.23 -23.90 -26.87
CA ASN A 99 11.90 -23.01 -27.99
C ASN A 99 10.68 -22.09 -27.76
N ASN A 100 10.29 -21.83 -26.50
CA ASN A 100 9.22 -20.90 -26.18
C ASN A 100 9.74 -19.46 -26.05
N LYS A 101 9.57 -18.67 -27.12
CA LYS A 101 9.99 -17.28 -27.19
C LYS A 101 9.33 -16.38 -26.15
N HIS A 102 8.10 -16.68 -25.73
CA HIS A 102 7.38 -15.87 -24.75
C HIS A 102 7.90 -16.11 -23.31
N LEU A 103 8.22 -17.37 -22.97
CA LEU A 103 8.89 -17.66 -21.69
C LEU A 103 10.27 -17.02 -21.64
N PHE A 104 11.01 -17.06 -22.78
CA PHE A 104 12.30 -16.36 -22.86
C PHE A 104 12.14 -14.86 -22.67
N SER A 105 11.17 -14.22 -23.34
CA SER A 105 10.91 -12.79 -23.24
C SER A 105 10.50 -12.38 -21.82
N LEU A 106 9.65 -13.15 -21.15
CA LEU A 106 9.28 -12.91 -19.78
C LEU A 106 10.50 -13.01 -18.85
N SER A 107 11.27 -14.09 -18.99
CA SER A 107 12.48 -14.31 -18.20
C SER A 107 13.49 -13.16 -18.37
N PHE A 108 13.68 -12.69 -19.61
CA PHE A 108 14.53 -11.55 -19.92
C PHE A 108 14.10 -10.28 -19.17
N LEU A 109 12.80 -10.02 -19.09
CA LEU A 109 12.26 -8.84 -18.42
C LEU A 109 12.36 -8.93 -16.89
N ILE A 110 12.19 -10.13 -16.30
CA ILE A 110 12.14 -10.26 -14.84
C ILE A 110 13.47 -10.62 -14.18
N CYS A 111 14.36 -11.31 -14.87
CA CYS A 111 15.63 -11.73 -14.27
C CYS A 111 16.64 -10.58 -14.12
N SER A 112 17.40 -10.62 -13.05
CA SER A 112 18.53 -9.73 -12.76
C SER A 112 19.83 -10.23 -13.40
N LEU A 113 19.98 -11.55 -13.43
CA LEU A 113 21.14 -12.26 -13.95
C LEU A 113 20.68 -13.50 -14.70
N PHE A 114 21.19 -13.71 -15.90
CA PHE A 114 21.12 -14.96 -16.60
C PHE A 114 22.42 -15.74 -16.44
N VAL A 115 22.33 -16.98 -16.05
CA VAL A 115 23.45 -17.92 -16.03
C VAL A 115 23.19 -18.96 -17.11
N PHE A 116 24.12 -19.04 -18.03
CA PHE A 116 24.09 -19.99 -19.12
C PHE A 116 25.24 -20.98 -18.96
N CYS A 117 24.91 -22.23 -18.65
CA CYS A 117 25.89 -23.28 -18.45
C CYS A 117 26.33 -23.86 -19.79
N LEU A 118 27.59 -23.72 -20.11
CA LEU A 118 28.23 -24.30 -21.27
C LEU A 118 28.89 -25.66 -20.88
N LYS A 119 29.00 -26.59 -21.82
CA LYS A 119 29.64 -27.87 -21.56
C LYS A 119 31.16 -27.74 -21.48
N GLU A 120 31.76 -27.06 -22.45
CA GLU A 120 33.21 -26.97 -22.56
C GLU A 120 33.70 -25.56 -22.92
N SER A 121 33.15 -24.96 -23.99
CA SER A 121 33.57 -23.68 -24.53
C SER A 121 32.44 -22.98 -25.25
N LEU A 122 32.62 -21.70 -25.55
CA LEU A 122 31.67 -20.95 -26.36
C LEU A 122 31.82 -21.29 -27.84
N ASN A 123 31.27 -22.40 -28.25
CA ASN A 123 31.32 -22.90 -29.64
C ASN A 123 29.96 -22.66 -30.37
N PRO A 124 29.91 -22.82 -31.70
CA PRO A 124 28.68 -22.64 -32.49
C PRO A 124 27.49 -23.48 -32.03
N GLU A 125 27.70 -24.69 -31.56
CA GLU A 125 26.62 -25.59 -31.08
C GLU A 125 26.02 -25.07 -29.78
N GLU A 126 26.85 -24.59 -28.86
CA GLU A 126 26.43 -23.97 -27.62
C GLU A 126 25.72 -22.65 -27.91
N LEU A 127 26.23 -21.82 -28.84
CA LEU A 127 25.61 -20.56 -29.23
C LEU A 127 24.25 -20.75 -29.89
N LYS A 128 24.03 -21.83 -30.65
CA LYS A 128 22.73 -22.15 -31.25
C LYS A 128 21.63 -22.26 -30.23
N LYS A 129 21.95 -22.62 -29.00
CA LYS A 129 20.98 -22.67 -27.88
C LYS A 129 20.39 -21.28 -27.56
N PHE A 130 21.02 -20.20 -28.02
CA PHE A 130 20.53 -18.83 -27.89
C PHE A 130 19.68 -18.34 -29.07
N GLU A 131 19.25 -19.19 -29.98
CA GLU A 131 18.49 -18.77 -31.16
C GLU A 131 17.26 -17.92 -30.82
N LEU A 132 16.62 -18.16 -29.65
CA LEU A 132 15.47 -17.40 -29.16
C LEU A 132 15.75 -15.90 -28.96
N ILE A 133 17.01 -15.50 -28.83
CA ILE A 133 17.38 -14.08 -28.73
C ILE A 133 17.00 -13.32 -29.99
N ASN A 134 17.05 -13.98 -31.15
CA ASN A 134 16.68 -13.40 -32.43
C ASN A 134 15.19 -13.02 -32.50
N SER A 135 14.37 -13.68 -31.72
CA SER A 135 12.92 -13.42 -31.67
C SER A 135 12.51 -12.35 -30.64
N LEU A 136 13.40 -11.94 -29.74
CA LEU A 136 13.07 -11.10 -28.60
C LEU A 136 12.47 -9.74 -29.02
N LEU A 137 13.13 -9.07 -29.98
CA LEU A 137 12.68 -7.77 -30.49
C LEU A 137 11.29 -7.81 -31.16
N GLY A 138 10.91 -8.96 -31.73
CA GLY A 138 9.60 -9.17 -32.34
C GLY A 138 8.52 -9.66 -31.39
N THR A 139 8.90 -10.18 -30.22
CA THR A 139 7.96 -10.79 -29.27
C THR A 139 7.35 -9.77 -28.31
N ILE A 140 8.13 -8.75 -27.92
CA ILE A 140 7.68 -7.69 -27.01
C ILE A 140 7.40 -6.44 -27.82
N LYS A 141 6.21 -5.88 -27.68
CA LYS A 141 5.86 -4.58 -28.28
C LYS A 141 6.32 -3.44 -27.39
N LEU A 142 6.85 -2.39 -28.03
CA LEU A 142 7.16 -1.10 -27.42
C LEU A 142 6.47 -0.04 -28.25
N LYS A 143 5.48 0.65 -27.69
CA LYS A 143 4.64 1.61 -28.38
C LYS A 143 5.45 2.84 -28.83
N GLY A 144 5.27 3.23 -30.10
CA GLY A 144 5.84 4.47 -30.63
C GLY A 144 7.36 4.49 -30.79
N LYS A 145 8.10 3.40 -30.53
CA LYS A 145 9.56 3.34 -30.64
C LYS A 145 10.00 2.76 -31.98
N ASN A 146 11.00 3.39 -32.57
CA ASN A 146 11.75 2.84 -33.69
C ASN A 146 12.68 1.70 -33.20
N ASP A 147 13.32 0.98 -34.11
CA ASP A 147 14.13 -0.18 -33.75
C ASP A 147 15.37 0.19 -32.91
N SER A 148 15.92 1.39 -33.10
CA SER A 148 17.04 1.89 -32.28
C SER A 148 16.61 2.15 -30.85
N GLU A 149 15.45 2.76 -30.65
CA GLU A 149 14.89 3.03 -29.30
C GLU A 149 14.47 1.73 -28.60
N LYS A 150 13.93 0.75 -29.34
CA LYS A 150 13.66 -0.59 -28.83
C LYS A 150 14.94 -1.25 -28.35
N LEU A 151 15.98 -1.21 -29.16
CA LEU A 151 17.27 -1.79 -28.79
C LEU A 151 17.86 -1.12 -27.53
N ALA A 152 17.79 0.21 -27.44
CA ALA A 152 18.23 0.95 -26.26
C ALA A 152 17.48 0.50 -24.99
N PHE A 153 16.17 0.39 -25.08
CA PHE A 153 15.33 -0.12 -23.97
C PHE A 153 15.72 -1.55 -23.56
N PHE A 154 15.90 -2.47 -24.53
CA PHE A 154 16.28 -3.84 -24.20
C PHE A 154 17.67 -3.91 -23.58
N ARG A 155 18.62 -3.07 -24.02
CA ARG A 155 19.96 -2.99 -23.42
C ARG A 155 19.90 -2.53 -21.97
N GLU A 156 19.09 -1.53 -21.68
CA GLU A 156 18.91 -0.99 -20.33
C GLU A 156 18.20 -1.99 -19.42
N SER A 157 17.18 -2.67 -19.96
CA SER A 157 16.37 -3.66 -19.22
C SER A 157 16.97 -5.05 -19.20
N SER A 158 18.12 -5.28 -19.86
CA SER A 158 18.68 -6.63 -19.95
C SER A 158 19.17 -7.15 -18.59
N PRO A 159 19.00 -8.45 -18.32
CA PRO A 159 19.74 -9.09 -17.24
C PRO A 159 21.25 -9.04 -17.55
N LYS A 160 22.08 -9.09 -16.53
CA LYS A 160 23.48 -9.42 -16.74
C LYS A 160 23.57 -10.84 -17.29
N LEU A 161 24.43 -11.10 -18.29
CA LEU A 161 24.64 -12.43 -18.86
C LEU A 161 25.94 -13.01 -18.34
N LEU A 162 25.87 -14.19 -17.73
CA LEU A 162 27.00 -14.94 -17.27
C LEU A 162 27.08 -16.27 -18.01
N PHE A 163 28.13 -16.47 -18.78
CA PHE A 163 28.49 -17.78 -19.33
C PHE A 163 29.31 -18.52 -18.28
N PHE A 164 28.82 -19.70 -17.86
CA PHE A 164 29.51 -20.54 -16.91
C PHE A 164 30.05 -21.80 -17.61
N ILE A 165 31.34 -22.00 -17.49
CA ILE A 165 32.04 -23.22 -17.98
C ILE A 165 32.55 -23.98 -16.76
N PRO A 166 32.06 -25.22 -16.51
CA PRO A 166 32.56 -26.06 -15.42
C PRO A 166 33.92 -26.71 -15.80
N ASP A 167 34.94 -25.89 -15.98
CA ASP A 167 36.28 -26.34 -16.35
C ASP A 167 37.36 -25.58 -15.55
N SER A 168 38.49 -26.25 -15.28
CA SER A 168 39.65 -25.66 -14.60
C SER A 168 40.50 -24.74 -15.50
N LYS A 169 40.14 -24.60 -16.78
CA LYS A 169 40.88 -23.73 -17.69
C LYS A 169 40.65 -22.28 -17.36
N SER A 170 41.68 -21.51 -17.17
CA SER A 170 41.61 -20.08 -17.10
C SER A 170 41.50 -19.50 -18.51
N TYR A 171 40.42 -18.71 -18.75
CA TYR A 171 40.23 -18.00 -19.99
C TYR A 171 40.67 -16.53 -19.80
N PRO A 172 41.32 -15.89 -20.78
CA PRO A 172 41.68 -14.49 -20.73
C PRO A 172 40.41 -13.61 -20.65
N ASP A 173 40.48 -12.46 -20.02
CA ASP A 173 39.33 -11.53 -19.88
C ASP A 173 38.71 -11.13 -21.21
N PHE A 174 39.49 -11.06 -22.28
CA PHE A 174 39.05 -10.71 -23.63
C PHE A 174 38.49 -11.90 -24.44
N TYR A 175 38.57 -13.13 -23.94
CA TYR A 175 38.17 -14.35 -24.67
C TYR A 175 36.69 -14.27 -25.14
N LEU A 176 35.78 -13.83 -24.27
CA LEU A 176 34.38 -13.76 -24.59
C LEU A 176 34.11 -12.79 -25.77
N GLU A 177 34.71 -11.61 -25.75
CA GLU A 177 34.54 -10.61 -26.79
C GLU A 177 35.19 -11.05 -28.09
N GLU A 178 36.32 -11.73 -28.01
CA GLU A 178 37.00 -12.29 -29.17
C GLU A 178 36.13 -13.37 -29.82
N GLU A 179 35.62 -14.34 -29.05
CA GLU A 179 34.74 -15.40 -29.58
C GLU A 179 33.45 -14.86 -30.17
N LEU A 180 32.84 -13.85 -29.56
CA LEU A 180 31.62 -13.20 -30.09
C LEU A 180 31.90 -12.39 -31.36
N SER A 181 33.12 -11.87 -31.55
CA SER A 181 33.50 -11.12 -32.73
C SER A 181 33.93 -11.97 -33.93
N LYS A 182 34.32 -13.22 -33.71
CA LYS A 182 34.69 -14.15 -34.77
C LYS A 182 33.52 -14.44 -35.69
N LYS A 183 33.74 -14.25 -37.02
CA LYS A 183 32.74 -14.62 -38.03
C LYS A 183 32.78 -16.12 -38.30
N GLU A 184 31.63 -16.71 -38.27
CA GLU A 184 31.40 -18.12 -38.67
C GLU A 184 30.89 -18.22 -40.10
N ASN A 185 31.02 -19.39 -40.71
CA ASN A 185 30.42 -19.68 -42.02
C ASN A 185 28.87 -19.78 -41.95
N ASN A 186 28.31 -19.78 -40.77
CA ASN A 186 26.87 -19.87 -40.52
C ASN A 186 26.32 -18.50 -40.15
N GLU A 187 25.46 -17.91 -41.00
CA GLU A 187 24.85 -16.60 -40.83
C GLU A 187 23.97 -16.54 -39.56
N GLU A 188 23.29 -17.62 -39.21
CA GLU A 188 22.43 -17.71 -38.03
C GLU A 188 23.26 -17.55 -36.76
N ILE A 189 24.42 -18.22 -36.68
CA ILE A 189 25.34 -18.09 -35.54
C ILE A 189 25.89 -16.67 -35.45
N ASN A 190 26.23 -16.05 -36.57
CA ASN A 190 26.69 -14.67 -36.61
C ASN A 190 25.62 -13.70 -36.10
N LEU A 191 24.37 -13.91 -36.48
CA LEU A 191 23.23 -13.13 -35.98
C LEU A 191 23.03 -13.31 -34.47
N ILE A 192 23.16 -14.54 -33.94
CA ILE A 192 23.11 -14.81 -32.50
C ILE A 192 24.21 -14.05 -31.78
N LYS A 193 25.48 -14.14 -32.24
CA LYS A 193 26.63 -13.41 -31.66
C LYS A 193 26.39 -11.91 -31.64
N GLU A 194 25.90 -11.36 -32.74
CA GLU A 194 25.56 -9.95 -32.87
C GLU A 194 24.45 -9.53 -31.87
N ASN A 195 23.38 -10.31 -31.76
CA ASN A 195 22.29 -10.03 -30.84
C ASN A 195 22.70 -10.19 -29.37
N ILE A 196 23.54 -11.16 -29.02
CA ILE A 196 24.13 -11.24 -27.68
C ILE A 196 24.90 -9.96 -27.37
N SER A 197 25.75 -9.51 -28.30
CA SER A 197 26.57 -8.30 -28.11
C SER A 197 25.71 -7.03 -28.03
N LYS A 198 24.62 -6.94 -28.82
CA LYS A 198 23.71 -5.80 -28.82
C LYS A 198 22.81 -5.75 -27.60
N LEU A 199 22.25 -6.88 -27.17
CA LEU A 199 21.20 -6.94 -26.14
C LEU A 199 21.75 -7.08 -24.74
N PHE A 200 22.96 -7.66 -24.55
CA PHE A 200 23.58 -7.83 -23.26
C PHE A 200 24.86 -6.99 -23.12
N PRO A 201 24.75 -5.72 -22.73
CA PRO A 201 25.93 -4.87 -22.55
C PRO A 201 26.80 -5.32 -21.38
N LYS A 202 26.23 -6.00 -20.40
CA LYS A 202 26.92 -6.57 -19.24
C LYS A 202 26.95 -8.10 -19.39
N LYS A 203 28.06 -8.61 -19.93
CA LYS A 203 28.27 -10.04 -20.10
C LYS A 203 29.65 -10.45 -19.61
N GLU A 204 29.76 -11.62 -19.04
CA GLU A 204 30.99 -12.16 -18.49
C GLU A 204 31.07 -13.66 -18.75
N LEU A 205 32.30 -14.16 -18.87
CA LEU A 205 32.60 -15.57 -18.84
C LEU A 205 33.20 -15.92 -17.47
N PHE A 206 32.73 -17.01 -16.91
CA PHE A 206 33.20 -17.50 -15.64
C PHE A 206 33.52 -18.99 -15.78
N SER A 207 34.78 -19.36 -15.50
CA SER A 207 35.21 -20.74 -15.47
C SER A 207 35.86 -21.04 -14.12
N GLU A 208 35.39 -22.04 -13.45
CA GLU A 208 35.94 -22.48 -12.18
C GLU A 208 35.65 -23.97 -11.99
N ASN A 209 36.71 -24.72 -11.67
CA ASN A 209 36.59 -26.08 -11.24
C ASN A 209 36.93 -26.12 -9.73
N ASP A 210 35.96 -25.68 -8.91
CA ASP A 210 36.22 -25.63 -7.49
C ASP A 210 35.30 -26.61 -6.74
N GLU A 211 35.95 -27.48 -5.98
CA GLU A 211 35.27 -28.36 -5.02
C GLU A 211 34.54 -27.58 -3.92
N LYS A 212 34.71 -26.24 -3.87
CA LYS A 212 34.06 -25.34 -2.91
C LYS A 212 32.86 -24.62 -3.53
N ASN A 213 31.86 -25.38 -3.89
CA ASN A 213 30.60 -24.91 -4.52
C ASN A 213 29.97 -23.66 -3.87
N LYS A 214 30.14 -23.47 -2.57
CA LYS A 214 29.63 -22.32 -1.85
C LYS A 214 30.26 -21.00 -2.30
N ILE A 215 31.58 -20.97 -2.48
CA ILE A 215 32.30 -19.77 -2.92
C ILE A 215 31.88 -19.36 -4.34
N LEU A 216 31.70 -20.34 -5.22
CA LEU A 216 31.26 -20.12 -6.58
C LEU A 216 29.87 -19.42 -6.61
N ILE A 217 28.92 -19.93 -5.83
CA ILE A 217 27.58 -19.37 -5.78
C ILE A 217 27.58 -17.99 -5.17
N GLU A 218 28.34 -17.76 -4.09
CA GLU A 218 28.47 -16.42 -3.51
C GLU A 218 29.06 -15.42 -4.49
N LYS A 219 30.04 -15.83 -5.33
CA LYS A 219 30.58 -14.99 -6.41
C LYS A 219 29.53 -14.66 -7.47
N ILE A 220 28.72 -15.64 -7.91
CA ILE A 220 27.66 -15.45 -8.89
C ILE A 220 26.59 -14.52 -8.31
N ILE A 221 26.14 -14.76 -7.09
CA ILE A 221 25.18 -13.94 -6.38
C ILE A 221 25.69 -12.51 -6.18
N GLY A 222 26.97 -12.37 -5.85
CA GLY A 222 27.64 -11.07 -5.73
C GLY A 222 27.55 -10.21 -7.00
N LYS A 223 27.43 -10.84 -8.18
CA LYS A 223 27.31 -10.17 -9.47
C LYS A 223 25.87 -9.72 -9.79
N ALA A 224 24.86 -10.27 -9.14
CA ALA A 224 23.46 -9.93 -9.37
C ALA A 224 23.07 -8.69 -8.55
N ASN A 225 22.28 -7.81 -9.18
CA ASN A 225 21.68 -6.65 -8.53
C ASN A 225 20.16 -6.75 -8.62
N PRO A 226 19.39 -6.10 -7.72
CA PRO A 226 17.95 -6.05 -7.84
C PRO A 226 17.54 -5.61 -9.24
N LYS A 227 16.51 -6.27 -9.79
CA LYS A 227 15.99 -5.91 -11.11
C LYS A 227 15.39 -4.52 -11.06
N GLU A 228 15.84 -3.68 -11.97
CA GLU A 228 15.37 -2.32 -12.15
C GLU A 228 14.96 -2.13 -13.61
N ILE A 229 13.77 -1.57 -13.81
CA ILE A 229 13.27 -1.18 -15.13
C ILE A 229 12.65 0.20 -15.02
N ASN A 230 13.07 1.13 -15.88
CA ASN A 230 12.66 2.53 -15.81
C ASN A 230 12.78 3.11 -14.39
N GLU A 231 13.92 2.82 -13.74
CA GLU A 231 14.28 3.27 -12.39
C GLU A 231 13.38 2.73 -11.25
N LYS A 232 12.49 1.79 -11.57
CA LYS A 232 11.69 1.07 -10.59
C LYS A 232 12.32 -0.29 -10.27
N PHE A 233 12.63 -0.53 -9.01
CA PHE A 233 12.99 -1.84 -8.51
C PHE A 233 11.75 -2.74 -8.37
N PHE A 234 11.89 -4.00 -8.74
CA PHE A 234 10.86 -4.99 -8.48
C PHE A 234 10.96 -5.50 -7.04
N ASP A 235 9.84 -5.42 -6.31
CA ASP A 235 9.55 -6.21 -5.13
C ASP A 235 8.71 -7.44 -5.50
N GLY A 236 8.42 -8.30 -4.54
CA GLY A 236 7.66 -9.50 -4.85
C GLY A 236 6.25 -9.22 -5.35
N ASN A 237 5.58 -8.17 -4.86
CA ASN A 237 4.26 -7.78 -5.33
C ASN A 237 4.27 -7.30 -6.79
N SER A 238 5.21 -6.41 -7.11
CA SER A 238 5.42 -5.90 -8.48
C SER A 238 5.73 -7.04 -9.46
N LEU A 239 6.60 -7.96 -9.03
CA LEU A 239 6.98 -9.12 -9.83
C LEU A 239 5.78 -10.05 -10.08
N SER A 240 5.02 -10.39 -9.04
CA SER A 240 3.84 -11.23 -9.15
C SER A 240 2.82 -10.63 -10.11
N PHE A 241 2.52 -9.33 -9.96
CA PHE A 241 1.60 -8.62 -10.84
C PHE A 241 2.08 -8.63 -12.30
N PHE A 242 3.37 -8.36 -12.52
CA PHE A 242 3.95 -8.34 -13.87
C PHE A 242 3.85 -9.70 -14.56
N ILE A 243 4.16 -10.80 -13.86
CA ILE A 243 4.05 -12.16 -14.34
C ILE A 243 2.58 -12.47 -14.70
N GLU A 244 1.65 -12.16 -13.81
CA GLU A 244 0.22 -12.42 -14.00
C GLU A 244 -0.32 -11.71 -15.26
N LYS A 245 0.00 -10.43 -15.42
CA LYS A 245 -0.42 -9.63 -16.57
C LYS A 245 0.24 -10.05 -17.88
N PHE A 246 1.51 -10.42 -17.85
CA PHE A 246 2.19 -10.96 -19.02
C PHE A 246 1.52 -12.25 -19.51
N CYS A 247 1.26 -13.20 -18.61
CA CYS A 247 0.57 -14.44 -18.93
C CYS A 247 -0.85 -14.18 -19.46
N GLU A 248 -1.60 -13.25 -18.87
CA GLU A 248 -2.93 -12.86 -19.32
C GLU A 248 -2.91 -12.33 -20.76
N MET A 249 -1.97 -11.44 -21.10
CA MET A 249 -1.83 -10.90 -22.45
C MET A 249 -1.47 -11.99 -23.47
N HIS A 250 -0.50 -12.84 -23.12
CA HIS A 250 -0.11 -13.97 -23.97
C HIS A 250 -1.31 -14.91 -24.23
N ASN A 251 -2.07 -15.27 -23.21
CA ASN A 251 -3.20 -16.19 -23.34
C ASN A 251 -4.35 -15.60 -24.17
N LYS A 252 -4.48 -14.27 -24.21
CA LYS A 252 -5.38 -13.55 -25.13
C LYS A 252 -4.83 -13.46 -26.57
N LYS A 253 -3.69 -14.10 -26.88
CA LYS A 253 -2.98 -14.03 -28.16
C LYS A 253 -2.58 -12.61 -28.58
N VAL A 254 -2.35 -11.75 -27.62
CA VAL A 254 -1.82 -10.41 -27.82
C VAL A 254 -0.32 -10.44 -27.47
N ASN A 255 0.52 -9.96 -28.37
CA ASN A 255 1.94 -9.81 -28.04
C ASN A 255 2.07 -8.86 -26.83
N PRO A 256 2.81 -9.27 -25.79
CA PRO A 256 2.97 -8.43 -24.62
C PRO A 256 3.48 -7.03 -24.99
N ASP A 257 2.71 -6.03 -24.61
CA ASP A 257 3.06 -4.63 -24.73
C ASP A 257 3.70 -4.18 -23.42
N PHE A 258 4.99 -3.88 -23.47
CA PHE A 258 5.74 -3.53 -22.27
C PHE A 258 5.24 -2.23 -21.61
N ASP A 259 4.93 -1.24 -22.43
CA ASP A 259 4.46 0.06 -21.92
C ASP A 259 3.13 -0.09 -21.18
N LEU A 260 2.26 -0.92 -21.71
CA LEU A 260 1.00 -1.26 -21.05
C LEU A 260 1.21 -2.08 -19.77
N LEU A 261 2.12 -3.06 -19.80
CA LEU A 261 2.46 -3.86 -18.60
C LEU A 261 3.05 -2.99 -17.50
N PHE A 262 4.01 -2.14 -17.86
CA PHE A 262 4.67 -1.26 -16.90
C PHE A 262 3.72 -0.19 -16.36
N GLY A 263 2.89 0.38 -17.22
CA GLY A 263 1.87 1.32 -16.84
C GLY A 263 0.83 0.73 -15.87
N ASN A 264 0.37 -0.47 -16.15
CA ASN A 264 -0.52 -1.19 -15.24
C ASN A 264 0.14 -1.49 -13.88
N LEU A 265 1.46 -1.73 -13.87
CA LEU A 265 2.22 -1.92 -12.63
C LEU A 265 2.22 -0.64 -11.79
N ILE A 266 2.52 0.52 -12.40
CA ILE A 266 2.47 1.83 -11.72
C ILE A 266 1.07 2.08 -11.16
N TYR A 267 0.04 1.87 -11.98
CA TYR A 267 -1.35 2.06 -11.55
C TYR A 267 -1.71 1.16 -10.36
N ASN A 268 -1.29 -0.10 -10.37
CA ASN A 268 -1.48 -1.03 -9.27
C ASN A 268 -0.77 -0.57 -7.98
N ASP A 269 0.43 0.01 -8.08
CA ASP A 269 1.14 0.57 -6.93
C ASP A 269 0.36 1.73 -6.31
N ILE A 270 -0.16 2.64 -7.14
CA ILE A 270 -0.97 3.77 -6.69
C ILE A 270 -2.22 3.26 -5.96
N GLN A 271 -2.92 2.29 -6.53
CA GLN A 271 -4.11 1.68 -5.91
C GLN A 271 -3.77 1.00 -4.58
N THR A 272 -2.72 0.21 -4.54
CA THR A 272 -2.27 -0.47 -3.32
C THR A 272 -1.94 0.52 -2.20
N SER A 273 -1.30 1.64 -2.54
CA SER A 273 -0.98 2.69 -1.56
C SER A 273 -2.22 3.44 -1.09
N LYS A 274 -3.20 3.68 -1.99
CA LYS A 274 -4.50 4.24 -1.62
C LYS A 274 -5.21 3.34 -0.61
N GLU A 275 -5.27 2.04 -0.86
CA GLU A 275 -5.89 1.07 0.05
C GLU A 275 -5.19 1.01 1.41
N LYS A 276 -3.85 1.00 1.43
CA LYS A 276 -3.06 1.05 2.67
C LYS A 276 -3.34 2.32 3.48
N ALA A 277 -3.41 3.47 2.81
CA ALA A 277 -3.68 4.75 3.45
C ALA A 277 -5.10 4.79 4.05
N ILE A 278 -6.12 4.31 3.32
CA ILE A 278 -7.50 4.22 3.81
C ILE A 278 -7.56 3.29 5.03
N LYS A 279 -6.96 2.11 4.94
CA LYS A 279 -6.93 1.16 6.04
C LYS A 279 -6.25 1.74 7.29
N TYR A 280 -5.09 2.36 7.13
CA TYR A 280 -4.39 3.02 8.23
C TYR A 280 -5.26 4.09 8.89
N PHE A 281 -5.94 4.93 8.08
CA PHE A 281 -6.85 5.95 8.58
C PHE A 281 -8.00 5.33 9.37
N GLN A 282 -8.70 4.35 8.81
CA GLN A 282 -9.83 3.67 9.45
C GLN A 282 -9.44 2.98 10.76
N ASP A 283 -8.33 2.21 10.75
CA ASP A 283 -7.87 1.46 11.92
C ASP A 283 -7.52 2.39 13.10
N ASN A 284 -6.92 3.55 12.81
CA ASN A 284 -6.56 4.51 13.85
C ASN A 284 -7.76 5.38 14.27
N LEU A 285 -8.65 5.72 13.33
CA LEU A 285 -9.89 6.44 13.64
C LEU A 285 -10.78 5.62 14.59
N ASN A 286 -10.84 4.29 14.41
CA ASN A 286 -11.62 3.40 15.26
C ASN A 286 -11.07 3.28 16.69
N LYS A 287 -9.76 3.52 16.88
CA LYS A 287 -9.11 3.52 18.20
C LYS A 287 -9.39 4.80 19.02
N LEU A 288 -9.87 5.87 18.37
CA LEU A 288 -10.17 7.10 19.06
C LEU A 288 -11.41 6.93 19.94
N GLU A 289 -11.25 7.29 21.22
CA GLU A 289 -12.33 7.33 22.19
C GLU A 289 -13.28 8.51 21.95
N ASN A 290 -14.42 8.51 22.66
CA ASN A 290 -15.39 9.61 22.59
C ASN A 290 -14.89 10.79 23.45
N ASP A 291 -14.14 11.66 22.81
CA ASP A 291 -13.64 12.90 23.42
C ASP A 291 -14.44 14.12 22.93
N ASN A 292 -14.24 15.27 23.55
CA ASN A 292 -14.72 16.53 22.99
C ASN A 292 -14.05 16.78 21.64
N GLU A 293 -14.76 17.46 20.72
CA GLU A 293 -14.25 17.74 19.38
C GLU A 293 -12.93 18.51 19.40
N GLU A 294 -12.74 19.40 20.37
CA GLU A 294 -11.48 20.12 20.57
C GLU A 294 -10.25 19.21 20.69
N TYR A 295 -10.43 18.01 21.24
CA TYR A 295 -9.37 16.99 21.36
C TYR A 295 -9.41 15.98 20.24
N LEU A 296 -10.59 15.69 19.71
CA LEU A 296 -10.80 14.67 18.67
C LEU A 296 -10.30 15.15 17.30
N ILE A 297 -10.62 16.40 16.92
CA ILE A 297 -10.26 16.96 15.61
C ILE A 297 -8.73 16.99 15.38
N PRO A 298 -7.90 17.49 16.33
CA PRO A 298 -6.45 17.45 16.15
C PRO A 298 -5.89 16.03 15.97
N LYS A 299 -6.41 15.05 16.71
CA LYS A 299 -6.01 13.65 16.58
C LYS A 299 -6.38 13.06 15.21
N ILE A 300 -7.59 13.36 14.72
CA ILE A 300 -8.04 12.95 13.39
C ILE A 300 -7.11 13.56 12.33
N TYR A 301 -6.77 14.83 12.47
CA TYR A 301 -5.87 15.53 11.55
C TYR A 301 -4.47 14.90 11.50
N GLU A 302 -3.88 14.55 12.66
CA GLU A 302 -2.60 13.82 12.71
C GLU A 302 -2.66 12.47 11.98
N ILE A 303 -3.75 11.72 12.18
CA ILE A 303 -3.94 10.43 11.49
C ILE A 303 -4.07 10.67 9.97
N LYS A 304 -4.76 11.73 9.55
CA LYS A 304 -4.94 12.11 8.16
C LYS A 304 -3.60 12.42 7.48
N ILE A 305 -2.75 13.23 8.13
CA ILE A 305 -1.40 13.53 7.62
C ILE A 305 -0.59 12.25 7.41
N LYS A 306 -0.51 11.38 8.42
CA LYS A 306 0.23 10.12 8.32
C LYS A 306 -0.32 9.20 7.23
N SER A 307 -1.64 9.21 7.04
CA SER A 307 -2.28 8.43 5.97
C SER A 307 -1.92 8.97 4.58
N ILE A 308 -1.84 10.30 4.42
CA ILE A 308 -1.40 10.95 3.18
C ILE A 308 0.08 10.67 2.92
N GLU A 309 0.92 10.66 3.96
CA GLU A 309 2.34 10.29 3.83
C GLU A 309 2.51 8.86 3.31
N ILE A 310 1.71 7.89 3.79
CA ILE A 310 1.71 6.52 3.28
C ILE A 310 1.37 6.49 1.78
N TYR A 311 0.41 7.29 1.34
CA TYR A 311 0.07 7.40 -0.07
C TYR A 311 1.19 8.05 -0.88
N ASN A 312 1.76 9.15 -0.40
CA ASN A 312 2.83 9.89 -1.07
C ASN A 312 4.14 9.10 -1.19
N GLN A 313 4.36 8.07 -0.37
CA GLN A 313 5.51 7.17 -0.53
C GLN A 313 5.57 6.57 -1.94
N THR A 314 4.43 6.34 -2.59
CA THR A 314 4.36 5.86 -3.98
C THR A 314 4.94 6.87 -4.97
N GLU A 315 4.74 8.17 -4.74
CA GLU A 315 5.32 9.23 -5.57
C GLU A 315 6.86 9.20 -5.50
N ASN A 316 7.40 9.03 -4.28
CA ASN A 316 8.84 8.96 -4.07
C ASN A 316 9.48 7.78 -4.80
N PHE A 317 8.79 6.62 -4.85
CA PHE A 317 9.26 5.45 -5.59
C PHE A 317 9.18 5.61 -7.12
N ASN A 318 8.20 6.37 -7.59
CA ASN A 318 7.93 6.51 -9.02
C ASN A 318 8.26 7.94 -9.55
N TYR A 319 8.99 8.75 -8.76
CA TYR A 319 9.26 10.16 -9.08
C TYR A 319 9.82 10.37 -10.48
N LYS A 320 10.82 9.58 -10.89
CA LYS A 320 11.43 9.69 -12.20
C LYS A 320 10.49 9.21 -13.33
N VAL A 321 9.67 8.19 -13.04
CA VAL A 321 8.62 7.72 -13.95
C VAL A 321 7.58 8.81 -14.17
N PHE A 322 7.12 9.47 -13.10
CA PHE A 322 6.13 10.54 -13.20
C PHE A 322 6.63 11.79 -13.92
N ASN A 323 7.94 12.05 -13.90
CA ASN A 323 8.54 13.16 -14.60
C ASN A 323 8.95 12.84 -16.05
N ASN A 324 8.77 11.60 -16.50
CA ASN A 324 8.94 11.22 -17.89
C ASN A 324 7.65 11.52 -18.67
N ASP A 325 7.72 12.34 -19.73
CA ASP A 325 6.56 12.73 -20.54
C ASP A 325 5.75 11.54 -21.04
N LYS A 326 6.41 10.41 -21.30
CA LYS A 326 5.78 9.18 -21.74
C LYS A 326 4.76 8.62 -20.71
N TYR A 327 4.99 8.86 -19.43
CA TYR A 327 4.20 8.34 -18.33
C TYR A 327 3.42 9.42 -17.58
N GLY A 328 3.29 10.60 -18.16
CA GLY A 328 2.59 11.74 -17.54
C GLY A 328 1.12 11.44 -17.17
N GLU A 329 0.47 10.53 -17.91
CA GLU A 329 -0.89 10.06 -17.58
C GLU A 329 -0.98 9.36 -16.21
N TYR A 330 0.08 8.69 -15.77
CA TYR A 330 0.12 8.05 -14.45
C TYR A 330 0.30 9.06 -13.32
N LYS A 331 1.02 10.16 -13.58
CA LYS A 331 1.07 11.29 -12.66
C LYS A 331 -0.31 11.91 -12.47
N LEU A 332 -1.06 12.10 -13.55
CA LEU A 332 -2.44 12.58 -13.46
C LEU A 332 -3.33 11.60 -12.68
N SER A 333 -3.19 10.31 -12.93
CA SER A 333 -3.90 9.27 -12.17
C SER A 333 -3.56 9.30 -10.68
N PHE A 334 -2.28 9.49 -10.33
CA PHE A 334 -1.83 9.65 -8.94
C PHE A 334 -2.51 10.85 -8.27
N ILE A 335 -2.51 12.01 -8.92
CA ILE A 335 -3.13 13.24 -8.40
C ILE A 335 -4.66 13.04 -8.22
N THR A 336 -5.31 12.44 -9.21
CA THR A 336 -6.77 12.19 -9.16
C THR A 336 -7.12 11.24 -8.02
N MET A 337 -6.36 10.14 -7.86
CA MET A 337 -6.57 9.20 -6.77
C MET A 337 -6.26 9.79 -5.39
N LYS A 338 -5.32 10.73 -5.29
CA LYS A 338 -5.06 11.49 -4.06
C LYS A 338 -6.29 12.29 -3.66
N LYS A 339 -6.91 12.99 -4.60
CA LYS A 339 -8.14 13.74 -4.35
C LYS A 339 -9.30 12.83 -3.91
N ASP A 340 -9.46 11.68 -4.54
CA ASP A 340 -10.45 10.68 -4.12
C ASP A 340 -10.19 10.15 -2.72
N LEU A 341 -8.91 9.96 -2.37
CA LEU A 341 -8.48 9.54 -1.04
C LEU A 341 -8.85 10.58 0.02
N GLU A 342 -8.56 11.85 -0.25
CA GLU A 342 -8.90 12.96 0.64
C GLU A 342 -10.41 13.09 0.85
N ASN A 343 -11.20 12.94 -0.21
CA ASN A 343 -12.66 12.89 -0.12
C ASN A 343 -13.14 11.73 0.77
N LYS A 344 -12.51 10.56 0.62
CA LYS A 344 -12.83 9.38 1.46
C LYS A 344 -12.47 9.60 2.92
N PHE A 345 -11.37 10.28 3.21
CA PHE A 345 -11.00 10.64 4.58
C PHE A 345 -12.04 11.58 5.19
N THR A 346 -12.50 12.58 4.45
CA THR A 346 -13.54 13.50 4.91
C THR A 346 -14.85 12.76 5.22
N GLU A 347 -15.27 11.84 4.35
CA GLU A 347 -16.47 11.00 4.61
C GLU A 347 -16.34 10.18 5.92
N LEU A 348 -15.17 9.58 6.14
CA LEU A 348 -14.91 8.78 7.34
C LEU A 348 -14.80 9.64 8.61
N GLU A 349 -14.23 10.83 8.50
CA GLU A 349 -14.15 11.83 9.56
C GLU A 349 -15.55 12.27 9.98
N ASP A 350 -16.39 12.70 9.03
CA ASP A 350 -17.78 13.12 9.28
C ASP A 350 -18.58 12.00 9.97
N LYS A 351 -18.42 10.77 9.50
CA LYS A 351 -19.05 9.61 10.13
C LYS A 351 -18.62 9.44 11.59
N LYS A 352 -17.33 9.57 11.87
CA LYS A 352 -16.78 9.46 13.23
C LYS A 352 -17.32 10.57 14.14
N LEU A 353 -17.37 11.80 13.65
CA LEU A 353 -17.91 12.95 14.39
C LEU A 353 -19.40 12.76 14.70
N ILE A 354 -20.20 12.30 13.75
CA ILE A 354 -21.62 11.98 13.97
C ILE A 354 -21.78 10.86 14.99
N GLU A 355 -20.98 9.80 14.91
CA GLU A 355 -20.99 8.73 15.92
C GLU A 355 -20.64 9.24 17.31
N ASN A 356 -19.62 10.11 17.40
CA ASN A 356 -19.20 10.72 18.66
C ASN A 356 -20.33 11.58 19.28
N LEU A 357 -20.99 12.39 18.45
CA LEU A 357 -22.15 13.19 18.88
C LEU A 357 -23.30 12.32 19.43
N LYS A 358 -23.66 11.25 18.71
CA LYS A 358 -24.71 10.31 19.15
C LYS A 358 -24.36 9.63 20.48
N LYS A 359 -23.12 9.15 20.62
CA LYS A 359 -22.66 8.51 21.85
C LYS A 359 -22.63 9.48 23.03
N SER A 360 -22.19 10.73 22.78
CA SER A 360 -22.23 11.82 23.77
C SER A 360 -23.68 12.09 24.22
N GLU A 361 -24.63 12.15 23.28
CA GLU A 361 -26.05 12.38 23.59
C GLU A 361 -26.65 11.26 24.44
N ILE A 362 -26.41 10.01 24.07
CA ILE A 362 -26.89 8.83 24.83
C ILE A 362 -26.33 8.87 26.26
N MET A 363 -25.01 8.99 26.41
CA MET A 363 -24.36 9.02 27.72
C MET A 363 -24.85 10.18 28.60
N CYS A 364 -24.97 11.37 28.02
CA CYS A 364 -25.46 12.54 28.76
C CYS A 364 -26.89 12.37 29.22
N ASN A 365 -27.77 11.86 28.37
CA ASN A 365 -29.18 11.60 28.75
C ASN A 365 -29.30 10.49 29.81
N GLU A 366 -28.51 9.42 29.73
CA GLU A 366 -28.48 8.38 30.76
C GLU A 366 -28.04 8.94 32.14
N LEU A 367 -27.00 9.77 32.14
CA LEU A 367 -26.56 10.44 33.38
C LEU A 367 -27.63 11.36 33.94
N LEU A 368 -28.27 12.19 33.12
CA LEU A 368 -29.34 13.09 33.52
C LEU A 368 -30.53 12.32 34.08
N ASN A 369 -30.98 11.27 33.42
CA ASN A 369 -32.08 10.44 33.88
C ASN A 369 -31.77 9.76 35.23
N LYS A 370 -30.57 9.21 35.37
CA LYS A 370 -30.14 8.59 36.63
C LYS A 370 -30.17 9.57 37.82
N TYR A 371 -29.68 10.78 37.64
CA TYR A 371 -29.69 11.78 38.68
C TYR A 371 -31.10 12.32 38.93
N TYR A 372 -31.89 12.48 37.84
CA TYR A 372 -33.28 12.89 37.94
C TYR A 372 -34.11 11.92 38.79
N GLU A 373 -33.99 10.60 38.58
CA GLU A 373 -34.66 9.60 39.35
C GLU A 373 -34.35 9.72 40.84
N THR A 374 -33.08 9.99 41.18
CA THR A 374 -32.64 10.17 42.57
C THR A 374 -33.31 11.36 43.24
N ILE A 375 -33.36 12.52 42.56
CA ILE A 375 -34.00 13.74 43.07
C ILE A 375 -35.53 13.55 43.14
N ASN A 376 -36.12 12.96 42.09
CA ASN A 376 -37.55 12.74 42.00
C ASN A 376 -38.06 11.82 43.12
N GLN A 377 -37.30 10.76 43.46
CA GLN A 377 -37.61 9.90 44.60
C GLN A 377 -37.59 10.67 45.95
N LYS A 378 -36.66 11.61 46.12
CA LYS A 378 -36.62 12.48 47.30
C LYS A 378 -37.84 13.41 47.36
N ILE A 379 -38.31 13.93 46.24
CA ILE A 379 -39.49 14.79 46.12
C ILE A 379 -40.77 13.97 46.43
N ILE A 380 -40.92 12.78 45.85
CA ILE A 380 -42.08 11.91 46.06
C ILE A 380 -42.20 11.50 47.51
N LYS A 381 -41.08 11.20 48.19
CA LYS A 381 -41.03 10.84 49.61
C LYS A 381 -41.25 12.03 50.55
N MET A 382 -41.68 13.19 50.06
CA MET A 382 -41.95 14.42 50.78
C MET A 382 -40.78 14.90 51.68
N LYS A 383 -39.55 14.62 51.28
CA LYS A 383 -38.35 15.06 52.02
C LYS A 383 -38.06 16.57 51.89
N TYR A 384 -38.64 17.20 50.92
CA TYR A 384 -38.55 18.64 50.70
C TYR A 384 -39.85 19.31 51.06
N ASN A 385 -39.86 20.23 52.01
CA ASN A 385 -40.94 21.11 52.46
C ASN A 385 -40.41 22.56 52.50
N LYS A 386 -41.28 23.49 52.85
CA LYS A 386 -40.91 24.93 52.95
C LYS A 386 -39.63 25.21 53.77
N THR A 387 -39.35 24.41 54.77
CA THR A 387 -38.18 24.54 55.65
C THR A 387 -36.92 23.85 55.09
N ASN A 388 -37.02 23.09 53.97
CA ASN A 388 -35.94 22.32 53.38
C ASN A 388 -35.60 22.72 51.92
N THR A 389 -36.02 23.93 51.52
CA THR A 389 -35.72 24.44 50.16
C THR A 389 -34.18 24.52 49.93
N GLU A 390 -33.43 24.94 50.96
CA GLU A 390 -31.97 24.94 50.93
C GLU A 390 -31.38 23.55 50.65
N GLN A 391 -31.95 22.50 51.23
CA GLN A 391 -31.48 21.14 51.01
C GLN A 391 -31.78 20.68 49.57
N TYR A 392 -32.90 21.11 49.00
CA TYR A 392 -33.21 20.86 47.60
C TYR A 392 -32.20 21.55 46.67
N MET A 393 -31.92 22.84 46.91
CA MET A 393 -30.94 23.61 46.14
C MET A 393 -29.55 22.97 46.25
N LYS A 394 -29.16 22.50 47.43
CA LYS A 394 -27.91 21.79 47.62
C LYS A 394 -27.87 20.46 46.82
N ASP A 395 -28.89 19.62 46.95
CA ASP A 395 -28.96 18.36 46.18
C ASP A 395 -28.96 18.63 44.67
N TYR A 396 -29.60 19.71 44.24
CA TYR A 396 -29.62 20.11 42.82
C TYR A 396 -28.26 20.60 42.33
N GLN A 397 -27.55 21.39 43.12
CA GLN A 397 -26.19 21.81 42.80
C GLN A 397 -25.21 20.64 42.80
N GLU A 398 -25.36 19.68 43.69
CA GLU A 398 -24.58 18.45 43.70
C GLU A 398 -24.85 17.62 42.43
N PHE A 399 -26.10 17.58 41.94
CA PHE A 399 -26.49 16.96 40.66
C PHE A 399 -25.77 17.62 39.48
N LEU A 400 -25.85 18.98 39.38
CA LEU A 400 -25.20 19.73 38.30
C LEU A 400 -23.69 19.49 38.29
N ASN A 401 -23.06 19.58 39.42
CA ASN A 401 -21.63 19.37 39.60
C ASN A 401 -21.23 17.92 39.22
N ALA A 402 -22.04 16.94 39.61
CA ALA A 402 -21.79 15.54 39.26
C ALA A 402 -21.98 15.25 37.77
N TYR A 403 -22.97 15.89 37.14
CA TYR A 403 -23.17 15.85 35.70
C TYR A 403 -21.99 16.50 34.96
N GLU A 404 -21.62 17.72 35.35
CA GLU A 404 -20.52 18.46 34.76
C GLU A 404 -19.22 17.67 34.77
N LYS A 405 -18.96 16.98 35.90
CA LYS A 405 -17.74 16.19 36.08
C LYS A 405 -17.72 14.89 35.25
N LYS A 406 -18.88 14.27 35.01
CA LYS A 406 -18.98 12.95 34.38
C LYS A 406 -19.42 12.99 32.92
N ALA A 407 -20.20 13.98 32.51
CA ALA A 407 -20.67 14.11 31.15
C ALA A 407 -19.50 14.54 30.22
N LYS A 408 -19.38 13.85 29.10
CA LYS A 408 -18.34 14.09 28.10
C LYS A 408 -18.95 14.30 26.71
N GLY A 409 -18.21 14.98 25.84
CA GLY A 409 -18.55 15.18 24.45
C GLY A 409 -19.41 16.42 24.19
N ASN A 410 -19.60 16.77 22.92
CA ASN A 410 -20.15 18.05 22.49
C ASN A 410 -21.64 18.23 22.79
N ASN A 411 -22.39 17.15 22.98
CA ASN A 411 -23.80 17.24 23.34
C ASN A 411 -24.05 17.47 24.84
N LYS A 412 -22.99 17.55 25.66
CA LYS A 412 -23.06 17.74 27.11
C LYS A 412 -23.98 18.93 27.47
N ILE A 413 -23.69 20.11 26.95
CA ILE A 413 -24.43 21.33 27.23
C ILE A 413 -25.85 21.27 26.65
N LYS A 414 -26.00 20.81 25.41
CA LYS A 414 -27.30 20.69 24.75
C LYS A 414 -28.24 19.75 25.52
N CYS A 415 -27.77 18.58 25.94
CA CYS A 415 -28.55 17.64 26.72
C CYS A 415 -28.98 18.22 28.06
N LEU A 416 -28.06 18.96 28.72
CA LEU A 416 -28.40 19.62 29.98
C LEU A 416 -29.48 20.69 29.80
N ILE A 417 -29.36 21.57 28.78
CA ILE A 417 -30.34 22.62 28.50
C ILE A 417 -31.71 21.96 28.23
N ASN A 418 -31.78 20.99 27.34
CA ASN A 418 -33.04 20.30 27.02
C ASN A 418 -33.67 19.66 28.26
N PHE A 419 -32.84 19.06 29.11
CA PHE A 419 -33.27 18.45 30.37
C PHE A 419 -33.89 19.50 31.31
N LEU A 420 -33.19 20.64 31.50
CA LEU A 420 -33.63 21.71 32.35
C LEU A 420 -34.96 22.37 31.83
N GLU A 421 -35.09 22.54 30.55
CA GLU A 421 -36.31 23.07 29.93
C GLU A 421 -37.55 22.17 30.19
N ILE A 422 -37.34 20.84 30.16
CA ILE A 422 -38.43 19.88 30.36
C ILE A 422 -38.79 19.71 31.85
N HIS A 423 -37.78 19.73 32.71
CA HIS A 423 -37.96 19.27 34.10
C HIS A 423 -38.07 20.42 35.12
N ASN A 424 -37.40 21.54 34.93
CA ASN A 424 -37.49 22.69 35.84
C ASN A 424 -38.92 23.22 36.04
N PRO A 425 -39.73 23.44 34.99
CA PRO A 425 -41.11 23.94 35.20
C PRO A 425 -41.98 22.96 36.01
N LYS A 426 -41.77 21.66 35.85
CA LYS A 426 -42.50 20.62 36.62
C LYS A 426 -42.15 20.65 38.08
N TYR A 427 -40.89 20.87 38.40
CA TYR A 427 -40.43 20.96 39.80
C TYR A 427 -40.92 22.21 40.48
N PHE A 428 -40.77 23.36 39.89
CA PHE A 428 -41.26 24.61 40.45
C PHE A 428 -42.77 24.55 40.66
N LYS A 429 -43.52 24.02 39.67
CA LYS A 429 -44.98 23.81 39.86
C LYS A 429 -45.30 22.85 41.01
N SER A 430 -44.58 21.72 41.17
CA SER A 430 -44.82 20.78 42.24
C SER A 430 -44.47 21.31 43.63
N LEU A 431 -43.51 22.20 43.73
CA LEU A 431 -43.17 22.91 44.95
C LEU A 431 -44.26 24.01 45.28
N LEU A 432 -44.66 24.78 44.30
CA LEU A 432 -45.68 25.82 44.44
C LEU A 432 -47.11 25.24 44.67
N PHE A 433 -47.50 24.14 44.04
CA PHE A 433 -48.83 23.56 44.25
C PHE A 433 -48.96 22.81 45.60
N LYS A 434 -47.86 22.40 46.26
CA LYS A 434 -47.91 21.88 47.62
C LYS A 434 -48.12 23.05 48.63
N GLU A 435 -47.74 24.26 48.31
CA GLU A 435 -47.97 25.45 49.15
C GLU A 435 -49.48 25.83 49.16
N ASN A 436 -50.18 25.78 48.05
CA ASN A 436 -51.58 26.19 47.93
C ASN A 436 -52.59 25.25 48.61
N LYS A 437 -52.20 24.10 49.09
CA LYS A 437 -53.08 23.25 49.91
C LYS A 437 -53.03 23.48 51.42
N LYS A 438 -52.15 24.38 51.92
CA LYS A 438 -51.94 24.62 53.36
C LYS A 438 -51.97 26.06 53.85
N SER A 439 -52.11 27.08 52.98
CA SER A 439 -52.23 28.47 53.47
C SER A 439 -53.20 29.28 52.60
N LYS A 440 -54.35 29.60 53.22
CA LYS A 440 -55.13 30.79 52.86
C LYS A 440 -54.41 31.99 53.51
N ASP A 441 -53.44 32.58 52.84
CA ASP A 441 -52.98 33.91 53.08
C ASP A 441 -52.24 34.47 51.85
N ASN A 442 -52.91 35.48 51.28
CA ASN A 442 -52.56 36.13 50.02
C ASN A 442 -51.54 37.28 50.27
N THR A 443 -50.25 37.04 50.47
CA THR A 443 -49.32 38.18 50.52
C THR A 443 -47.84 37.90 50.13
N ILE A 444 -47.54 36.82 49.41
CA ILE A 444 -46.11 36.50 49.07
C ILE A 444 -45.95 36.27 47.54
N ILE A 445 -46.89 36.67 46.70
CA ILE A 445 -46.84 36.39 45.25
C ILE A 445 -45.90 37.36 44.48
N SER A 446 -45.60 38.55 45.02
CA SER A 446 -44.87 39.58 44.26
C SER A 446 -43.34 39.46 44.23
N LYS A 447 -42.71 38.78 45.17
CA LYS A 447 -41.22 38.63 45.17
C LYS A 447 -40.70 37.44 44.32
N ASN A 448 -41.49 36.40 44.17
CA ASN A 448 -41.07 35.24 43.40
C ASN A 448 -41.21 35.43 41.87
N ASP A 449 -42.01 36.38 41.44
CA ASP A 449 -42.18 36.71 40.02
C ASP A 449 -41.00 37.55 39.48
N GLU A 450 -40.42 38.39 40.30
CA GLU A 450 -39.19 39.15 39.95
C GLU A 450 -37.96 38.25 39.78
N ASP A 451 -37.72 37.34 40.73
CA ASP A 451 -36.61 36.39 40.65
C ASP A 451 -36.76 35.42 39.46
N TYR A 452 -38.02 35.05 39.10
CA TYR A 452 -38.28 34.18 37.94
C TYR A 452 -38.06 34.89 36.59
N GLU A 453 -38.45 36.17 36.46
CA GLU A 453 -38.21 36.95 35.26
C GLU A 453 -36.71 37.28 35.11
N GLU A 454 -35.95 37.52 36.19
CA GLU A 454 -34.52 37.74 36.17
C GLU A 454 -33.73 36.49 35.68
N ILE A 455 -34.10 35.29 36.17
CA ILE A 455 -33.52 33.99 35.71
C ILE A 455 -33.88 33.73 34.25
N LYS A 456 -35.09 34.07 33.83
CA LYS A 456 -35.57 33.94 32.46
C LYS A 456 -34.84 34.87 31.49
N ASP A 457 -34.54 36.10 31.95
CA ASP A 457 -33.78 37.06 31.16
C ASP A 457 -32.29 36.66 31.05
N GLU A 458 -31.72 36.11 32.10
CA GLU A 458 -30.36 35.58 32.08
C GLU A 458 -30.29 34.37 31.13
N LEU A 459 -31.28 33.47 31.16
CA LEU A 459 -31.36 32.33 30.24
C LEU A 459 -31.50 32.78 28.78
N ASN A 460 -32.32 33.79 28.51
CA ASN A 460 -32.49 34.35 27.17
C ASN A 460 -31.26 35.09 26.70
N SER A 461 -30.50 35.75 27.60
CA SER A 461 -29.19 36.35 27.30
C SER A 461 -28.18 35.29 26.87
N LYS A 462 -28.09 34.16 27.62
CA LYS A 462 -27.20 33.03 27.30
C LYS A 462 -27.59 32.33 25.96
N LYS A 463 -28.88 32.21 25.68
CA LYS A 463 -29.33 31.69 24.38
C LYS A 463 -28.83 32.57 23.23
N ARG A 464 -28.89 33.91 23.37
CA ARG A 464 -28.35 34.85 22.36
C ARG A 464 -26.82 34.72 22.19
N GLU A 465 -26.08 34.59 23.30
CA GLU A 465 -24.63 34.35 23.23
C GLU A 465 -24.30 33.08 22.48
N ILE A 466 -25.04 32.00 22.72
CA ILE A 466 -24.86 30.71 22.01
C ILE A 466 -25.15 30.87 20.49
N GLU A 467 -26.16 31.63 20.11
CA GLU A 467 -26.50 31.90 18.71
C GLU A 467 -25.38 32.69 18.00
N ILE A 468 -24.85 33.73 18.66
CA ILE A 468 -23.73 34.53 18.16
C ILE A 468 -22.46 33.65 18.00
N LEU A 469 -22.20 32.72 18.93
CA LEU A 469 -21.07 31.81 18.84
C LEU A 469 -21.22 30.80 17.70
N LYS A 470 -22.44 30.32 17.45
CA LYS A 470 -22.73 29.45 16.29
C LYS A 470 -22.46 30.16 14.96
N ASP A 471 -22.91 31.41 14.84
CA ASP A 471 -22.65 32.22 13.64
C ASP A 471 -21.15 32.49 13.43
N LYS A 472 -20.39 32.71 14.52
CA LYS A 472 -18.94 32.86 14.43
C LYS A 472 -18.26 31.58 13.97
N ILE A 473 -18.69 30.43 14.49
CA ILE A 473 -18.16 29.11 14.08
C ILE A 473 -18.42 28.88 12.60
N GLU A 474 -19.61 29.22 12.10
CA GLU A 474 -19.95 29.04 10.68
C GLU A 474 -19.09 29.95 9.78
N ARG A 475 -18.86 31.20 10.17
CA ARG A 475 -17.94 32.11 9.45
C ARG A 475 -16.50 31.58 9.41
N ILE A 476 -15.99 31.06 10.54
CA ILE A 476 -14.65 30.47 10.59
C ILE A 476 -14.55 29.23 9.68
N LYS A 477 -15.59 28.39 9.62
CA LYS A 477 -15.63 27.26 8.70
C LYS A 477 -15.57 27.70 7.24
N ASP A 478 -16.30 28.77 6.89
CA ASP A 478 -16.26 29.32 5.54
C ASP A 478 -14.91 29.95 5.19
N GLU A 479 -14.24 30.59 6.15
CA GLU A 479 -12.89 31.12 5.97
C GLU A 479 -11.86 30.01 5.79
N ILE A 480 -11.93 28.94 6.57
CA ILE A 480 -11.10 27.75 6.42
C ILE A 480 -11.29 27.13 5.01
N LYS A 481 -12.55 27.03 4.55
CA LYS A 481 -12.86 26.52 3.22
C LYS A 481 -12.29 27.39 2.10
N LYS A 482 -12.30 28.70 2.27
CA LYS A 482 -11.68 29.65 1.32
C LYS A 482 -10.15 29.55 1.33
N MET A 483 -9.53 29.39 2.50
CA MET A 483 -8.07 29.20 2.59
C MET A 483 -7.64 27.88 1.94
N GLN A 484 -8.38 26.79 2.13
CA GLN A 484 -8.13 25.51 1.47
C GLN A 484 -8.23 25.60 -0.06
N LEU A 485 -9.17 26.41 -0.58
CA LEU A 485 -9.28 26.67 -2.02
C LEU A 485 -8.07 27.47 -2.54
N LEU A 486 -7.59 28.45 -1.79
CA LEU A 486 -6.41 29.26 -2.14
C LEU A 486 -5.13 28.44 -2.08
N GLU A 487 -4.95 27.58 -1.09
CA GLU A 487 -3.82 26.63 -1.02
C GLU A 487 -3.79 25.72 -2.25
N ASN A 488 -4.92 25.16 -2.63
CA ASN A 488 -5.03 24.35 -3.84
C ASN A 488 -4.72 25.13 -5.13
N GLU A 489 -5.05 26.43 -5.21
CA GLU A 489 -4.70 27.30 -6.36
C GLU A 489 -3.21 27.66 -6.37
N ILE A 490 -2.58 27.81 -5.22
CA ILE A 490 -1.14 28.11 -5.10
C ILE A 490 -0.34 26.89 -5.50
N ASP A 491 -0.71 25.72 -5.02
CA ASP A 491 -0.10 24.45 -5.43
C ASP A 491 -0.22 24.24 -6.95
N PHE A 492 -1.39 24.53 -7.54
CA PHE A 492 -1.62 24.40 -8.97
C PHE A 492 -0.80 25.42 -9.79
N LYS A 493 -0.53 26.63 -9.26
CA LYS A 493 0.31 27.64 -9.94
C LYS A 493 1.81 27.34 -9.82
N GLN A 494 2.27 26.82 -8.69
CA GLN A 494 3.66 26.38 -8.53
C GLN A 494 3.98 25.19 -9.44
N TYR A 495 3.04 24.28 -9.68
CA TYR A 495 3.19 23.17 -10.62
C TYR A 495 3.18 23.58 -12.10
N LYS A 496 2.66 24.76 -12.46
CA LYS A 496 2.71 25.28 -13.83
C LYS A 496 3.98 26.08 -14.15
N SER A 497 4.79 26.38 -13.16
CA SER A 497 6.04 27.17 -13.32
C SER A 497 7.32 26.33 -13.24
N ILE A 498 7.18 25.01 -13.10
CA ILE A 498 8.24 24.00 -13.23
C ILE A 498 7.98 23.17 -14.49
#